data_cad76b6a8be2131cedf346f3617fb94b
#
_entry.id   cad76b6a8be2131cedf346f3617fb94b
#
_cell.length_a   1.000
_cell.length_b   1.000
_cell.length_c   1.000
_cell.angle_alpha   90.00
_cell.angle_beta   90.00
_cell.angle_gamma   90.00
#
_symmetry.space_group_name_H-M   'P 1'
#
loop_
_entity.id
_entity.type
_entity.pdbx_description
1 polymer ?
#
loop_
_entity_poly.entity_id
_entity_poly.type
_entity_poly.pdbx_seq_one_letter_code
_entity_poly.pdbx_strand_id
1 'polypeptide(L)'
;KQKTAYEIMPSLVGSEMCIRDSHRTSERVSGLFEIMKGVGIEALGVKVDDTIPGLSSERAKCCSEGIGSADVVIVPLEDGDRCQALVDMGKTVITIDLNPLSRTSQTAHITIVDELTRCLPLLINAVQEGVGIDDFNNKENLKEVLGFISDRIKS
;
A
#
# COMPACT_ATOMS: atom_id res chain seq x y z
N LYS A 1 -4.11 -3.15 24.45
CA LYS A 1 -4.85 -2.37 23.43
C LYS A 1 -4.13 -2.58 22.12
N GLN A 2 -4.82 -3.09 21.11
CA GLN A 2 -4.28 -3.22 19.75
C GLN A 2 -4.18 -1.80 19.17
N LYS A 3 -3.01 -1.45 18.64
CA LYS A 3 -2.82 -0.15 17.98
C LYS A 3 -3.63 -0.12 16.69
N THR A 4 -4.25 1.00 16.39
CA THR A 4 -4.94 1.21 15.12
C THR A 4 -3.93 1.44 14.00
N ALA A 5 -4.34 1.23 12.74
CA ALA A 5 -3.50 1.52 11.58
C ALA A 5 -2.92 2.95 11.62
N TYR A 6 -3.71 3.91 12.09
CA TYR A 6 -3.29 5.32 12.25
C TYR A 6 -2.17 5.53 13.29
N GLU A 7 -2.10 4.69 14.33
CA GLU A 7 -1.04 4.76 15.35
C GLU A 7 0.28 4.16 14.88
N ILE A 8 0.27 3.41 13.78
CA ILE A 8 1.43 2.71 13.22
C ILE A 8 2.02 3.49 12.03
N MET A 9 1.19 4.21 11.27
CA MET A 9 1.61 4.96 10.08
C MET A 9 2.75 5.98 10.28
N PRO A 10 2.95 6.63 11.45
CA PRO A 10 4.09 7.53 11.66
C PRO A 10 5.47 6.90 11.45
N SER A 11 5.54 5.57 11.45
CA SER A 11 6.80 4.84 11.22
C SER A 11 7.13 4.64 9.73
N LEU A 12 6.23 5.04 8.82
CA LEU A 12 6.44 4.97 7.37
C LEU A 12 6.93 6.33 6.88
N VAL A 13 7.95 6.33 6.03
CA VAL A 13 8.51 7.55 5.45
C VAL A 13 7.61 8.02 4.30
N GLY A 14 6.88 9.09 4.54
CA GLY A 14 5.97 9.70 3.58
C GLY A 14 4.70 8.87 3.33
N SER A 15 3.54 9.49 3.49
CA SER A 15 2.26 8.85 3.20
C SER A 15 1.49 9.69 2.21
N GLU A 16 1.22 9.15 1.03
CA GLU A 16 0.33 9.79 0.07
C GLU A 16 -1.03 9.11 0.06
N MET A 17 -2.08 9.92 0.21
CA MET A 17 -3.43 9.42 0.25
C MET A 17 -4.06 9.33 -1.12
N CYS A 18 -4.54 8.14 -1.46
CA CYS A 18 -5.44 7.94 -2.59
C CYS A 18 -6.88 7.86 -2.11
N ILE A 19 -7.68 8.85 -2.48
CA ILE A 19 -9.11 8.84 -2.25
C ILE A 19 -9.80 8.50 -3.58
N ARG A 20 -10.80 7.59 -3.54
CA ARG A 20 -11.58 7.22 -4.73
C ARG A 20 -12.19 8.45 -5.40
N ASP A 21 -12.23 8.43 -6.74
CA ASP A 21 -12.65 9.51 -7.62
C ASP A 21 -13.92 10.27 -7.20
N SER A 22 -14.98 9.53 -6.92
CA SER A 22 -16.27 10.11 -6.55
C SER A 22 -16.28 10.78 -5.17
N HIS A 23 -15.17 10.67 -4.41
CA HIS A 23 -15.08 11.13 -3.03
C HIS A 23 -13.87 12.03 -2.76
N ARG A 24 -13.06 12.34 -3.78
CA ARG A 24 -11.92 13.26 -3.66
C ARG A 24 -12.39 14.71 -3.78
N THR A 25 -12.93 15.26 -2.69
CA THR A 25 -13.16 16.70 -2.58
C THR A 25 -12.01 17.35 -1.82
N SER A 26 -11.75 18.64 -2.09
CA SER A 26 -10.71 19.42 -1.40
C SER A 26 -10.88 19.38 0.11
N GLU A 27 -12.13 19.45 0.59
CA GLU A 27 -12.46 19.41 2.02
C GLU A 27 -12.11 18.07 2.65
N ARG A 28 -12.38 16.95 1.96
CA ARG A 28 -12.02 15.60 2.46
C ARG A 28 -10.52 15.39 2.49
N VAL A 29 -9.81 15.82 1.45
CA VAL A 29 -8.35 15.75 1.41
C VAL A 29 -7.76 16.57 2.56
N SER A 30 -8.21 17.80 2.74
CA SER A 30 -7.75 18.67 3.83
C SER A 30 -8.10 18.10 5.20
N GLY A 31 -9.30 17.55 5.38
CA GLY A 31 -9.73 16.94 6.63
C GLY A 31 -8.88 15.74 7.02
N LEU A 32 -8.57 14.86 6.06
CA LEU A 32 -7.68 13.72 6.30
C LEU A 32 -6.25 14.15 6.58
N PHE A 33 -5.75 15.16 5.87
CA PHE A 33 -4.43 15.74 6.12
C PHE A 33 -4.30 16.25 7.56
N GLU A 34 -5.29 16.98 8.05
CA GLU A 34 -5.28 17.48 9.44
C GLU A 34 -5.34 16.34 10.47
N ILE A 35 -6.09 15.28 10.19
CA ILE A 35 -6.12 14.08 11.05
C ILE A 35 -4.74 13.42 11.11
N MET A 36 -4.11 13.21 9.95
CA MET A 36 -2.78 12.58 9.87
C MET A 36 -1.72 13.44 10.56
N LYS A 37 -1.73 14.74 10.33
CA LYS A 37 -0.87 15.71 11.00
C LYS A 37 -1.06 15.70 12.52
N GLY A 38 -2.31 15.58 12.97
CA GLY A 38 -2.64 15.50 14.40
C GLY A 38 -2.06 14.29 15.13
N VAL A 39 -1.77 13.19 14.39
CA VAL A 39 -1.11 11.98 14.90
C VAL A 39 0.38 11.91 14.54
N GLY A 40 0.96 13.01 14.04
CA GLY A 40 2.39 13.10 13.74
C GLY A 40 2.83 12.46 12.41
N ILE A 41 1.89 12.23 11.50
CA ILE A 41 2.20 11.70 10.16
C ILE A 41 2.44 12.86 9.20
N GLU A 42 3.55 12.83 8.49
CA GLU A 42 3.78 13.69 7.34
C GLU A 42 3.01 13.17 6.13
N ALA A 43 1.86 13.79 5.87
CA ALA A 43 1.00 13.41 4.75
C ALA A 43 1.33 14.22 3.50
N LEU A 44 1.46 13.53 2.37
CA LEU A 44 1.66 14.10 1.05
C LEU A 44 0.37 14.01 0.22
N GLY A 45 0.32 14.65 -0.96
CA GLY A 45 -0.81 14.53 -1.89
C GLY A 45 -1.92 15.56 -1.71
N VAL A 46 -1.74 16.57 -0.84
CA VAL A 46 -2.63 17.76 -0.79
C VAL A 46 -2.40 18.60 -2.05
N LYS A 47 -1.13 18.84 -2.38
CA LYS A 47 -0.74 19.46 -3.64
C LYS A 47 -0.60 18.37 -4.70
N VAL A 48 -1.37 18.48 -5.76
CA VAL A 48 -1.31 17.59 -6.91
C VAL A 48 -0.49 18.29 -7.99
N ASP A 49 0.69 17.75 -8.28
CA ASP A 49 1.61 18.28 -9.27
C ASP A 49 2.19 17.18 -10.19
N ASP A 50 1.69 15.94 -10.04
CA ASP A 50 2.08 14.81 -10.88
C ASP A 50 0.90 13.88 -11.15
N THR A 51 1.07 12.94 -12.08
CA THR A 51 0.05 11.98 -12.48
C THR A 51 0.63 10.60 -12.73
N ILE A 52 -0.09 9.58 -12.30
CA ILE A 52 0.23 8.17 -12.58
C ILE A 52 -0.22 7.86 -14.02
N PRO A 53 0.70 7.54 -14.95
CA PRO A 53 0.34 7.18 -16.32
C PRO A 53 -0.57 5.95 -16.39
N GLY A 54 -1.44 5.89 -17.40
CA GLY A 54 -2.34 4.74 -17.60
C GLY A 54 -3.61 4.74 -16.76
N LEU A 55 -3.72 5.65 -15.79
CA LEU A 55 -4.95 5.86 -15.05
C LEU A 55 -5.71 7.08 -15.59
N SER A 56 -7.04 7.02 -15.54
CA SER A 56 -7.91 8.15 -15.87
C SER A 56 -8.48 8.78 -14.61
N SER A 57 -8.85 10.07 -14.70
CA SER A 57 -9.56 10.80 -13.67
C SER A 57 -8.75 11.13 -12.39
N GLU A 58 -9.45 11.39 -11.30
CA GLU A 58 -8.86 11.76 -10.00
C GLU A 58 -7.93 10.69 -9.40
N ARG A 59 -8.08 9.43 -9.83
CA ARG A 59 -7.24 8.31 -9.40
C ARG A 59 -5.80 8.40 -9.91
N ALA A 60 -5.58 9.08 -11.03
CA ALA A 60 -4.25 9.31 -11.58
C ALA A 60 -3.46 10.36 -10.79
N LYS A 61 -4.14 11.25 -10.08
CA LYS A 61 -3.52 12.37 -9.39
C LYS A 61 -2.63 11.91 -8.25
N CYS A 62 -1.40 12.38 -8.25
CA CYS A 62 -0.41 12.14 -7.19
C CYS A 62 0.46 13.39 -6.96
N CYS A 63 1.37 13.33 -6.03
CA CYS A 63 2.39 14.37 -5.88
C CYS A 63 3.77 13.83 -6.27
N SER A 64 4.57 14.71 -6.84
CA SER A 64 5.92 14.39 -7.31
C SER A 64 6.85 13.96 -6.16
N GLU A 65 6.72 14.60 -4.98
CA GLU A 65 7.51 14.27 -3.78
C GLU A 65 7.08 12.96 -3.11
N GLY A 66 5.86 12.50 -3.37
CA GLY A 66 5.32 11.25 -2.84
C GLY A 66 5.49 10.09 -3.82
N ILE A 67 4.36 9.63 -4.37
CA ILE A 67 4.35 8.50 -5.32
C ILE A 67 5.25 8.77 -6.53
N GLY A 68 5.34 10.02 -7.00
CA GLY A 68 6.18 10.39 -8.15
C GLY A 68 7.63 9.96 -7.96
N SER A 69 8.25 10.30 -6.83
CA SER A 69 9.68 10.05 -6.53
C SER A 69 9.96 8.72 -5.82
N ALA A 70 8.95 8.03 -5.30
CA ALA A 70 9.14 6.80 -4.54
C ALA A 70 9.67 5.66 -5.41
N ASP A 71 10.67 4.93 -4.95
CA ASP A 71 11.14 3.67 -5.56
C ASP A 71 10.30 2.48 -5.12
N VAL A 72 9.85 2.50 -3.87
CA VAL A 72 9.03 1.45 -3.24
C VAL A 72 7.72 2.05 -2.76
N VAL A 73 6.61 1.42 -3.14
CA VAL A 73 5.27 1.85 -2.75
C VAL A 73 4.55 0.72 -2.02
N ILE A 74 4.09 1.00 -0.80
CA ILE A 74 3.23 0.09 -0.06
C ILE A 74 1.78 0.44 -0.38
N VAL A 75 1.03 -0.54 -0.89
CA VAL A 75 -0.38 -0.42 -1.26
C VAL A 75 -1.21 -1.26 -0.30
N PRO A 76 -1.61 -0.72 0.85
CA PRO A 76 -2.56 -1.39 1.73
C PRO A 76 -3.96 -1.21 1.17
N LEU A 77 -4.71 -2.27 1.04
CA LEU A 77 -6.04 -2.28 0.46
C LEU A 77 -6.06 -2.11 -1.08
N GLU A 78 -7.04 -2.73 -1.67
CA GLU A 78 -7.10 -3.08 -3.07
C GLU A 78 -7.37 -1.92 -4.04
N ASP A 79 -6.50 -1.75 -5.03
CA ASP A 79 -6.81 -1.16 -6.33
C ASP A 79 -5.86 -1.77 -7.39
N GLY A 80 -6.33 -2.83 -8.06
CA GLY A 80 -5.54 -3.58 -9.03
C GLY A 80 -5.07 -2.75 -10.22
N ASP A 81 -5.84 -1.78 -10.71
CA ASP A 81 -5.44 -0.91 -11.82
C ASP A 81 -4.33 0.03 -11.39
N ARG A 82 -4.42 0.57 -10.18
CA ARG A 82 -3.40 1.44 -9.63
C ARG A 82 -2.12 0.68 -9.32
N CYS A 83 -2.23 -0.52 -8.77
CA CYS A 83 -1.10 -1.40 -8.55
C CYS A 83 -0.35 -1.67 -9.86
N GLN A 84 -1.07 -2.03 -10.94
CA GLN A 84 -0.48 -2.25 -12.25
C GLN A 84 0.21 -0.99 -12.78
N ALA A 85 -0.43 0.17 -12.69
CA ALA A 85 0.16 1.42 -13.16
C ALA A 85 1.46 1.78 -12.41
N LEU A 86 1.53 1.51 -11.11
CA LEU A 86 2.77 1.71 -10.33
C LEU A 86 3.87 0.74 -10.75
N VAL A 87 3.53 -0.51 -11.03
CA VAL A 87 4.48 -1.50 -11.59
C VAL A 87 4.99 -1.05 -12.96
N ASP A 88 4.09 -0.56 -13.82
CA ASP A 88 4.45 -0.06 -15.16
C ASP A 88 5.33 1.20 -15.11
N MET A 89 5.26 1.98 -14.02
CA MET A 89 6.19 3.08 -13.73
C MET A 89 7.58 2.60 -13.25
N GLY A 90 7.80 1.30 -13.13
CA GLY A 90 9.05 0.72 -12.65
C GLY A 90 9.22 0.77 -11.12
N LYS A 91 8.17 1.01 -10.37
CA LYS A 91 8.21 1.03 -8.90
C LYS A 91 8.10 -0.37 -8.33
N THR A 92 8.81 -0.64 -7.26
CA THR A 92 8.59 -1.87 -6.47
C THR A 92 7.31 -1.72 -5.65
N VAL A 93 6.34 -2.58 -5.86
CA VAL A 93 5.06 -2.55 -5.16
C VAL A 93 4.98 -3.68 -4.14
N ILE A 94 4.72 -3.31 -2.90
CA ILE A 94 4.41 -4.22 -1.78
C ILE A 94 2.93 -4.03 -1.45
N THR A 95 2.12 -5.08 -1.51
CA THR A 95 0.71 -5.00 -1.11
C THR A 95 0.42 -5.78 0.15
N ILE A 96 -0.54 -5.29 0.92
CA ILE A 96 -1.12 -5.99 2.07
C ILE A 96 -2.58 -6.25 1.71
N ASP A 97 -2.93 -7.50 1.49
CA ASP A 97 -4.25 -7.90 0.99
C ASP A 97 -4.67 -9.23 1.60
N LEU A 98 -5.89 -9.32 2.10
CA LEU A 98 -6.45 -10.56 2.66
C LEU A 98 -6.79 -11.59 1.59
N ASN A 99 -6.90 -11.17 0.32
CA ASN A 99 -7.25 -12.04 -0.78
C ASN A 99 -6.04 -12.34 -1.69
N PRO A 100 -5.42 -13.52 -1.56
CA PRO A 100 -4.27 -13.90 -2.40
C PRO A 100 -4.63 -14.03 -3.90
N LEU A 101 -5.91 -14.09 -4.23
CA LEU A 101 -6.39 -14.17 -5.61
C LEU A 101 -6.79 -12.80 -6.18
N SER A 102 -6.68 -11.73 -5.41
CA SER A 102 -6.99 -10.40 -5.91
C SER A 102 -6.04 -10.01 -7.05
N ARG A 103 -6.50 -9.09 -7.87
CA ARG A 103 -5.69 -8.55 -8.95
C ARG A 103 -4.47 -7.81 -8.41
N THR A 104 -4.60 -7.10 -7.30
CA THR A 104 -3.50 -6.42 -6.61
C THR A 104 -2.45 -7.42 -6.14
N SER A 105 -2.87 -8.48 -5.44
CA SER A 105 -1.97 -9.54 -4.96
C SER A 105 -1.18 -10.21 -6.09
N GLN A 106 -1.84 -10.45 -7.23
CA GLN A 106 -1.20 -11.08 -8.38
C GLN A 106 -0.27 -10.16 -9.17
N THR A 107 -0.46 -8.84 -9.06
CA THR A 107 0.32 -7.83 -9.80
C THR A 107 1.51 -7.32 -9.01
N ALA A 108 1.39 -7.21 -7.68
CA ALA A 108 2.45 -6.70 -6.82
C ALA A 108 3.72 -7.56 -6.86
N HIS A 109 4.87 -6.94 -6.61
CA HIS A 109 6.15 -7.66 -6.48
C HIS A 109 6.19 -8.50 -5.21
N ILE A 110 5.63 -7.97 -4.11
CA ILE A 110 5.53 -8.65 -2.82
C ILE A 110 4.10 -8.53 -2.33
N THR A 111 3.48 -9.65 -1.95
CA THR A 111 2.16 -9.68 -1.32
C THR A 111 2.24 -10.23 0.08
N ILE A 112 1.80 -9.44 1.05
CA ILE A 112 1.62 -9.87 2.43
C ILE A 112 0.13 -10.19 2.63
N VAL A 113 -0.18 -11.48 2.79
CA VAL A 113 -1.56 -11.92 2.98
C VAL A 113 -1.87 -11.91 4.46
N ASP A 114 -2.25 -10.73 4.96
CA ASP A 114 -2.53 -10.52 6.37
C ASP A 114 -3.44 -9.30 6.59
N GLU A 115 -3.90 -9.12 7.81
CA GLU A 115 -4.61 -7.94 8.27
C GLU A 115 -3.60 -6.80 8.52
N LEU A 116 -3.97 -5.59 8.08
CA LEU A 116 -3.09 -4.42 8.04
C LEU A 116 -2.48 -4.07 9.41
N THR A 117 -3.30 -4.01 10.47
CA THR A 117 -2.83 -3.61 11.80
C THR A 117 -1.93 -4.66 12.45
N ARG A 118 -2.02 -5.92 12.02
CA ARG A 118 -1.18 -7.03 12.48
C ARG A 118 0.14 -7.07 11.73
N CYS A 119 0.12 -6.85 10.42
CA CYS A 119 1.31 -6.96 9.60
C CYS A 119 2.22 -5.72 9.70
N LEU A 120 1.69 -4.50 9.85
CA LEU A 120 2.48 -3.28 9.87
C LEU A 120 3.58 -3.25 10.96
N PRO A 121 3.34 -3.66 12.22
CA PRO A 121 4.41 -3.73 13.22
C PRO A 121 5.54 -4.68 12.83
N LEU A 122 5.21 -5.82 12.21
CA LEU A 122 6.20 -6.79 11.75
C LEU A 122 7.02 -6.24 10.58
N LEU A 123 6.36 -5.55 9.64
CA LEU A 123 7.02 -4.91 8.52
C LEU A 123 7.98 -3.80 8.99
N ILE A 124 7.55 -2.98 9.96
CA ILE A 124 8.40 -1.94 10.55
C ILE A 124 9.65 -2.56 11.18
N ASN A 125 9.50 -3.61 11.97
CA ASN A 125 10.62 -4.30 12.57
C ASN A 125 11.58 -4.87 11.52
N ALA A 126 11.06 -5.53 10.49
CA ALA A 126 11.87 -6.07 9.41
C ALA A 126 12.68 -4.99 8.67
N VAL A 127 12.08 -3.83 8.41
CA VAL A 127 12.77 -2.68 7.81
C VAL A 127 13.85 -2.13 8.75
N GLN A 128 13.57 -2.01 10.05
CA GLN A 128 14.55 -1.53 11.03
C GLN A 128 15.73 -2.49 11.22
N GLU A 129 15.48 -3.78 11.13
CA GLU A 129 16.51 -4.84 11.21
C GLU A 129 17.29 -4.99 9.90
N GLY A 130 16.88 -4.31 8.82
CA GLY A 130 17.50 -4.39 7.51
C GLY A 130 17.35 -5.76 6.86
N VAL A 131 16.26 -6.45 7.14
CA VAL A 131 15.98 -7.75 6.51
C VAL A 131 15.78 -7.56 5.02
N GLY A 132 16.72 -8.07 4.22
CA GLY A 132 16.60 -8.16 2.77
C GLY A 132 15.94 -9.46 2.35
N ILE A 133 15.30 -9.46 1.20
CA ILE A 133 14.74 -10.66 0.59
C ILE A 133 15.39 -10.79 -0.79
N ASP A 134 16.35 -11.69 -0.89
CA ASP A 134 16.93 -12.08 -2.16
C ASP A 134 16.05 -13.17 -2.81
N ASP A 135 15.82 -13.08 -4.11
CA ASP A 135 15.10 -14.08 -4.92
C ASP A 135 13.63 -14.37 -4.49
N PHE A 136 12.93 -13.37 -3.96
CA PHE A 136 11.52 -13.53 -3.60
C PHE A 136 10.62 -13.75 -4.82
N ASN A 137 9.83 -14.81 -4.79
CA ASN A 137 8.86 -15.14 -5.83
C ASN A 137 7.42 -15.00 -5.31
N ASN A 138 6.76 -13.90 -5.66
CA ASN A 138 5.40 -13.62 -5.21
C ASN A 138 4.38 -14.70 -5.62
N LYS A 139 4.54 -15.32 -6.80
CA LYS A 139 3.62 -16.37 -7.27
C LYS A 139 3.74 -17.64 -6.41
N GLU A 140 4.94 -18.02 -6.04
CA GLU A 140 5.15 -19.17 -5.15
C GLU A 140 4.61 -18.86 -3.74
N ASN A 141 4.88 -17.70 -3.20
CA ASN A 141 4.30 -17.23 -1.94
C ASN A 141 2.75 -17.32 -1.95
N LEU A 142 2.11 -16.84 -3.00
CA LEU A 142 0.64 -16.91 -3.12
C LEU A 142 0.13 -18.35 -3.22
N LYS A 143 0.84 -19.26 -3.88
CA LYS A 143 0.49 -20.69 -3.93
C LYS A 143 0.60 -21.34 -2.55
N GLU A 144 1.65 -21.04 -1.79
CA GLU A 144 1.82 -21.55 -0.43
C GLU A 144 0.69 -21.09 0.48
N VAL A 145 0.31 -19.81 0.41
CA VAL A 145 -0.83 -19.26 1.16
C VAL A 145 -2.14 -19.97 0.80
N LEU A 146 -2.40 -20.19 -0.50
CA LEU A 146 -3.59 -20.91 -0.95
C LEU A 146 -3.59 -22.38 -0.48
N GLY A 147 -2.44 -23.04 -0.49
CA GLY A 147 -2.26 -24.36 0.07
C GLY A 147 -2.62 -24.41 1.56
N PHE A 148 -2.08 -23.47 2.34
CA PHE A 148 -2.38 -23.35 3.76
C PHE A 148 -3.88 -23.12 4.03
N ILE A 149 -4.53 -22.25 3.26
CA ILE A 149 -5.98 -22.00 3.37
C ILE A 149 -6.77 -23.29 3.06
N SER A 150 -6.40 -23.99 1.97
CA SER A 150 -7.06 -25.24 1.55
C SER A 150 -6.96 -26.32 2.62
N ASP A 151 -5.82 -26.47 3.26
CA ASP A 151 -5.61 -27.49 4.30
C ASP A 151 -6.38 -27.19 5.58
N ARG A 152 -6.56 -25.91 5.91
CA ARG A 152 -7.41 -25.47 7.03
C ARG A 152 -8.91 -25.72 6.82
N ILE A 153 -9.39 -25.76 5.59
CA ILE A 153 -10.78 -26.07 5.27
C ILE A 153 -11.05 -27.57 5.41
N LYS A 154 -10.03 -28.41 5.24
CA LYS A 154 -10.15 -29.89 5.33
C LYS A 154 -10.04 -30.43 6.76
N SER A 155 -9.60 -29.62 7.69
CA SER A 155 -9.42 -29.96 9.11
C SER A 155 -10.66 -29.53 9.92
#